data_72b311cfd64175e926e3c457771b28ab
#
_entry.id   72b311cfd64175e926e3c457771b28ab
#
_cell.length_a   1.000
_cell.length_b   1.000
_cell.length_c   1.000
_cell.angle_alpha   90.00
_cell.angle_beta   90.00
_cell.angle_gamma   90.00
#
_symmetry.space_group_name_H-M   'P 1'
#
loop_
_entity.id
_entity.type
_entity.pdbx_description
1 polymer ?
#
loop_
_entity_poly.entity_id
_entity_poly.type
_entity_poly.pdbx_seq_one_letter_code
_entity_poly.pdbx_strand_id
1 'polypeptide(L)'
;NRRHFFAAAEAMRRILIERARSRQVLAKGGYAVREAELDSCLLVTAPDDELLAVHEALDQLAAADAAAATLVKLRYFSGLTMPQSADAMGLPLRSVERLWTFARAWLRNALKG
;
A
#
# COMPACT_ATOMS: atom_id res chain seq x y z
N ASN A 1 11.93 2.86 -16.21
CA ASN A 1 12.87 3.39 -15.24
C ASN A 1 12.36 3.18 -13.81
N ARG A 2 13.19 2.55 -12.99
CA ARG A 2 12.83 2.20 -11.62
C ARG A 2 12.45 3.42 -10.78
N ARG A 3 13.22 4.49 -10.89
CA ARG A 3 12.92 5.72 -10.15
C ARG A 3 11.58 6.32 -10.50
N HIS A 4 11.19 6.17 -11.75
CA HIS A 4 9.90 6.65 -12.21
C HIS A 4 8.76 5.95 -11.47
N PHE A 5 8.85 4.62 -11.32
CA PHE A 5 7.81 3.87 -10.64
C PHE A 5 7.72 4.23 -9.16
N PHE A 6 8.87 4.41 -8.51
CA PHE A 6 8.88 4.79 -7.11
C PHE A 6 8.31 6.20 -6.92
N ALA A 7 8.70 7.13 -7.77
CA ALA A 7 8.19 8.49 -7.70
C ALA A 7 6.69 8.53 -7.98
N ALA A 8 6.23 7.75 -8.95
CA ALA A 8 4.81 7.68 -9.28
C ALA A 8 4.00 7.10 -8.12
N ALA A 9 4.52 6.07 -7.46
CA ALA A 9 3.84 5.48 -6.31
C ALA A 9 3.69 6.48 -5.18
N GLU A 10 4.75 7.24 -4.88
CA GLU A 10 4.70 8.25 -3.83
C GLU A 10 3.75 9.40 -4.18
N ALA A 11 3.76 9.84 -5.44
CA ALA A 11 2.86 10.89 -5.88
C ALA A 11 1.41 10.45 -5.80
N MET A 12 1.12 9.22 -6.23
CA MET A 12 -0.23 8.68 -6.18
C MET A 12 -0.68 8.49 -4.73
N ARG A 13 0.21 8.01 -3.88
CA ARG A 13 -0.07 7.87 -2.45
C ARG A 13 -0.51 9.21 -1.86
N ARG A 14 0.25 10.26 -2.14
CA ARG A 14 -0.05 11.59 -1.63
C ARG A 14 -1.41 12.09 -2.09
N ILE A 15 -1.69 11.93 -3.39
CA ILE A 15 -2.96 12.38 -3.95
C ILE A 15 -4.13 11.63 -3.32
N LEU A 16 -4.03 10.32 -3.22
CA LEU A 16 -5.11 9.51 -2.67
C LEU A 16 -5.35 9.79 -1.19
N ILE A 17 -4.29 10.02 -0.43
CA ILE A 17 -4.40 10.33 0.99
C ILE A 17 -5.04 11.71 1.20
N GLU A 18 -4.65 12.70 0.41
CA GLU A 18 -5.26 14.02 0.49
C GLU A 18 -6.73 13.98 0.16
N ARG A 19 -7.10 13.21 -0.87
CA ARG A 19 -8.51 13.04 -1.23
C ARG A 19 -9.30 12.35 -0.13
N ALA A 20 -8.71 11.30 0.46
CA ALA A 20 -9.37 10.56 1.53
C ALA A 20 -9.60 11.44 2.75
N ARG A 21 -8.61 12.23 3.13
CA ARG A 21 -8.73 13.15 4.27
C ARG A 21 -9.79 14.22 4.03
N SER A 22 -9.83 14.77 2.82
CA SER A 22 -10.84 15.76 2.46
C SER A 22 -12.24 15.18 2.56
N ARG A 23 -12.43 13.96 2.06
CA ARG A 23 -13.74 13.31 2.10
C ARG A 23 -14.17 12.97 3.52
N GLN A 24 -13.23 12.61 4.39
CA GLN A 24 -13.55 12.30 5.79
C GLN A 24 -13.98 13.54 6.57
N VAL A 25 -13.47 14.69 6.23
CA VAL A 25 -13.90 15.93 6.85
C VAL A 25 -15.39 16.19 6.53
N LEU A 26 -15.81 15.82 5.33
CA LEU A 26 -17.19 16.03 4.89
C LEU A 26 -18.12 14.91 5.34
N ALA A 27 -17.64 13.69 5.38
CA ALA A 27 -18.46 12.53 5.73
C ALA A 27 -18.08 12.04 7.11
N LYS A 28 -19.01 12.13 8.03
CA LYS A 28 -18.79 11.61 9.39
C LYS A 28 -19.16 10.14 9.41
N GLY A 29 -18.19 9.27 9.47
CA GLY A 29 -18.48 7.86 9.59
C GLY A 29 -17.23 7.04 9.36
N GLY A 30 -17.01 6.07 10.21
CA GLY A 30 -15.92 5.14 10.04
C GLY A 30 -16.38 3.91 9.29
N TYR A 31 -15.49 3.34 8.54
CA TYR A 31 -15.73 2.08 7.85
C TYR A 31 -14.79 1.03 8.44
N ALA A 32 -15.26 -0.18 8.55
CA ALA A 32 -14.39 -1.27 8.97
C ALA A 32 -13.41 -1.57 7.85
N VAL A 33 -12.16 -1.83 8.22
CA VAL A 33 -11.15 -2.24 7.26
C VAL A 33 -11.49 -3.66 6.78
N ARG A 34 -11.53 -3.85 5.48
CA ARG A 34 -11.87 -5.13 4.88
C ARG A 34 -10.61 -5.88 4.49
N GLU A 35 -10.44 -7.09 5.03
CA GLU A 35 -9.29 -7.90 4.67
C GLU A 35 -9.24 -8.20 3.17
N ALA A 36 -10.40 -8.37 2.54
CA ALA A 36 -10.47 -8.62 1.11
C ALA A 36 -9.85 -7.49 0.30
N GLU A 37 -9.96 -6.25 0.80
CA GLU A 37 -9.38 -5.10 0.12
C GLU A 37 -7.85 -5.12 0.13
N LEU A 38 -7.26 -5.71 1.17
CA LEU A 38 -5.81 -5.85 1.23
C LEU A 38 -5.28 -6.83 0.20
N ASP A 39 -6.11 -7.77 -0.24
CA ASP A 39 -5.70 -8.73 -1.26
C ASP A 39 -5.86 -8.16 -2.67
N SER A 40 -6.66 -7.13 -2.85
CA SER A 40 -6.74 -6.45 -4.13
C SER A 40 -5.46 -5.65 -4.34
N CYS A 41 -5.13 -5.35 -5.55
CA CYS A 41 -3.86 -4.69 -5.85
C CYS A 41 -3.96 -3.18 -5.91
N LEU A 42 -5.17 -2.62 -5.72
CA LEU A 42 -5.37 -1.18 -5.87
C LEU A 42 -6.17 -0.62 -4.70
N LEU A 43 -5.53 0.24 -3.92
CA LEU A 43 -6.21 0.97 -2.86
C LEU A 43 -7.01 2.16 -3.38
N VAL A 44 -6.86 2.49 -4.66
CA VAL A 44 -7.60 3.61 -5.25
C VAL A 44 -9.11 3.43 -5.14
N THR A 45 -9.58 2.18 -5.07
CA THR A 45 -10.99 1.86 -4.91
C THR A 45 -11.39 1.53 -3.48
N ALA A 46 -10.45 1.55 -2.55
CA ALA A 46 -10.70 1.22 -1.16
C ALA A 46 -11.43 2.36 -0.44
N PRO A 47 -12.17 2.07 0.63
CA PRO A 47 -12.72 3.12 1.47
C PRO A 47 -11.66 4.04 2.03
N ASP A 48 -12.01 5.30 2.26
CA ASP A 48 -11.06 6.32 2.68
C ASP A 48 -10.35 5.98 3.99
N ASP A 49 -11.06 5.43 4.96
CA ASP A 49 -10.46 5.10 6.24
C ASP A 49 -9.51 3.91 6.11
N GLU A 50 -9.76 2.99 5.19
CA GLU A 50 -8.82 1.91 4.92
C GLU A 50 -7.55 2.45 4.28
N LEU A 51 -7.69 3.37 3.30
CA LEU A 51 -6.55 4.05 2.70
C LEU A 51 -5.70 4.74 3.75
N LEU A 52 -6.34 5.47 4.66
CA LEU A 52 -5.62 6.19 5.70
C LEU A 52 -4.95 5.24 6.69
N ALA A 53 -5.63 4.15 7.03
CA ALA A 53 -5.06 3.15 7.94
C ALA A 53 -3.83 2.49 7.32
N VAL A 54 -3.87 2.12 6.04
CA VAL A 54 -2.72 1.56 5.35
C VAL A 54 -1.60 2.60 5.25
N HIS A 55 -1.95 3.85 4.97
CA HIS A 55 -0.97 4.93 4.88
C HIS A 55 -0.19 5.07 6.20
N GLU A 56 -0.91 5.09 7.32
CA GLU A 56 -0.27 5.21 8.63
C GLU A 56 0.57 3.98 8.96
N ALA A 57 0.08 2.80 8.63
CA ALA A 57 0.80 1.56 8.90
C ALA A 57 2.07 1.44 8.05
N LEU A 58 2.10 2.06 6.87
CA LEU A 58 3.27 1.98 5.99
C LEU A 58 4.53 2.55 6.60
N ASP A 59 4.42 3.61 7.38
CA ASP A 59 5.60 4.18 8.03
C ASP A 59 6.19 3.21 9.05
N GLN A 60 5.33 2.49 9.77
CA GLN A 60 5.76 1.47 10.71
C GLN A 60 6.33 0.26 9.97
N LEU A 61 5.71 -0.12 8.86
CA LEU A 61 6.23 -1.23 8.06
C LEU A 61 7.60 -0.88 7.49
N ALA A 62 7.79 0.36 7.05
CA ALA A 62 9.08 0.79 6.51
C ALA A 62 10.18 0.70 7.57
N ALA A 63 9.84 0.97 8.83
CA ALA A 63 10.79 0.84 9.92
C ALA A 63 11.14 -0.64 10.18
N ALA A 64 10.18 -1.54 9.98
CA ALA A 64 10.41 -2.98 10.15
C ALA A 64 11.12 -3.60 8.94
N ASP A 65 10.70 -3.22 7.74
CA ASP A 65 11.26 -3.74 6.49
C ASP A 65 10.98 -2.74 5.37
N ALA A 66 11.98 -1.96 5.01
CA ALA A 66 11.84 -0.93 3.99
C ALA A 66 11.44 -1.50 2.63
N ALA A 67 11.98 -2.66 2.26
CA ALA A 67 11.66 -3.30 0.98
C ALA A 67 10.20 -3.73 0.93
N ALA A 68 9.69 -4.24 2.03
CA ALA A 68 8.27 -4.63 2.10
C ALA A 68 7.36 -3.42 1.93
N ALA A 69 7.70 -2.32 2.57
CA ALA A 69 6.91 -1.09 2.44
C ALA A 69 6.94 -0.57 0.99
N THR A 70 8.10 -0.62 0.36
CA THR A 70 8.24 -0.21 -1.04
C THR A 70 7.35 -1.07 -1.95
N LEU A 71 7.33 -2.37 -1.72
CA LEU A 71 6.49 -3.27 -2.50
C LEU A 71 5.01 -2.96 -2.35
N VAL A 72 4.56 -2.68 -1.13
CA VAL A 72 3.17 -2.31 -0.89
C VAL A 72 2.81 -1.04 -1.66
N LYS A 73 3.68 -0.04 -1.63
CA LYS A 73 3.46 1.20 -2.36
C LYS A 73 3.35 0.97 -3.87
N LEU A 74 4.24 0.15 -4.42
CA LEU A 74 4.22 -0.14 -5.86
C LEU A 74 2.95 -0.85 -6.27
N ARG A 75 2.48 -1.79 -5.45
CA ARG A 75 1.30 -2.56 -5.79
C ARG A 75 0.00 -1.81 -5.55
N TYR A 76 -0.15 -1.19 -4.40
CA TYR A 76 -1.41 -0.55 -4.04
C TYR A 76 -1.58 0.83 -4.66
N PHE A 77 -0.53 1.62 -4.73
CA PHE A 77 -0.67 2.99 -5.24
C PHE A 77 -0.33 3.13 -6.71
N SER A 78 0.55 2.30 -7.24
CA SER A 78 0.87 2.31 -8.68
C SER A 78 0.19 1.21 -9.46
N GLY A 79 -0.38 0.22 -8.78
CA GLY A 79 -1.08 -0.87 -9.45
C GLY A 79 -0.18 -1.84 -10.21
N LEU A 80 1.10 -1.92 -9.86
CA LEU A 80 2.02 -2.84 -10.53
C LEU A 80 1.72 -4.28 -10.16
N THR A 81 1.92 -5.17 -11.12
CA THR A 81 1.85 -6.61 -10.87
C THR A 81 3.07 -7.06 -10.08
N MET A 82 3.05 -8.31 -9.59
CA MET A 82 4.23 -8.86 -8.90
C MET A 82 5.47 -8.88 -9.79
N PRO A 83 5.39 -9.37 -11.05
CA PRO A 83 6.57 -9.31 -11.92
C PRO A 83 7.05 -7.88 -12.20
N GLN A 84 6.13 -6.95 -12.39
CA GLN A 84 6.50 -5.55 -12.61
C GLN A 84 7.17 -4.96 -11.38
N SER A 85 6.67 -5.29 -10.20
CA SER A 85 7.26 -4.83 -8.94
C SER A 85 8.65 -5.41 -8.75
N ALA A 86 8.83 -6.68 -9.06
CA ALA A 86 10.13 -7.33 -8.98
C ALA A 86 11.14 -6.63 -9.89
N ASP A 87 10.73 -6.32 -11.10
CA ASP A 87 11.58 -5.62 -12.06
C ASP A 87 11.93 -4.23 -11.55
N ALA A 88 10.95 -3.49 -11.06
CA ALA A 88 11.18 -2.15 -10.54
C ALA A 88 12.12 -2.15 -9.33
N MET A 89 12.02 -3.16 -8.49
CA MET A 89 12.85 -3.27 -7.29
C MET A 89 14.22 -3.91 -7.58
N GLY A 90 14.40 -4.48 -8.76
CA GLY A 90 15.64 -5.15 -9.11
C GLY A 90 15.85 -6.43 -8.33
N LEU A 91 14.78 -7.13 -8.00
CA LEU A 91 14.83 -8.36 -7.21
C LEU A 91 14.21 -9.52 -7.99
N PRO A 92 14.64 -10.77 -7.69
CA PRO A 92 13.97 -11.93 -8.26
C PRO A 92 12.51 -11.98 -7.84
N LEU A 93 11.66 -12.49 -8.71
CA LEU A 93 10.22 -12.62 -8.41
C LEU A 93 9.99 -13.37 -7.10
N ARG A 94 10.75 -14.44 -6.87
CA ARG A 94 10.62 -15.23 -5.65
C ARG A 94 10.84 -14.40 -4.38
N SER A 95 11.80 -13.49 -4.42
CA SER A 95 12.07 -12.61 -3.28
C SER A 95 10.89 -11.65 -3.05
N VAL A 96 10.33 -11.13 -4.12
CA VAL A 96 9.19 -10.21 -4.03
C VAL A 96 7.96 -10.95 -3.53
N GLU A 97 7.77 -12.19 -3.93
CA GLU A 97 6.64 -13.00 -3.44
C GLU A 97 6.75 -13.22 -1.92
N ARG A 98 7.96 -13.45 -1.42
CA ARG A 98 8.18 -13.59 0.03
C ARG A 98 7.90 -12.27 0.76
N LEU A 99 8.38 -11.17 0.20
CA LEU A 99 8.11 -9.85 0.76
C LEU A 99 6.63 -9.56 0.81
N TRP A 100 5.91 -9.93 -0.24
CA TRP A 100 4.47 -9.71 -0.31
C TRP A 100 3.73 -10.50 0.77
N THR A 101 4.10 -11.76 0.95
CA THR A 101 3.50 -12.60 1.99
C THR A 101 3.73 -11.98 3.37
N PHE A 102 4.95 -11.54 3.64
CA PHE A 102 5.28 -10.88 4.90
C PHE A 102 4.50 -9.57 5.07
N ALA A 103 4.49 -8.74 4.03
CA ALA A 103 3.84 -7.44 4.10
C ALA A 103 2.34 -7.55 4.34
N ARG A 104 1.68 -8.50 3.65
CA ARG A 104 0.24 -8.72 3.84
C ARG A 104 -0.09 -9.16 5.25
N ALA A 105 0.69 -10.11 5.77
CA ALA A 105 0.48 -10.60 7.13
C ALA A 105 0.71 -9.49 8.14
N TRP A 106 1.76 -8.71 7.94
CA TRP A 106 2.10 -7.60 8.83
C TRP A 106 0.98 -6.54 8.84
N LEU A 107 0.49 -6.18 7.65
CA LEU A 107 -0.56 -5.18 7.54
C LEU A 107 -1.88 -5.66 8.15
N ARG A 108 -2.25 -6.91 7.91
CA ARG A 108 -3.46 -7.47 8.53
C ARG A 108 -3.39 -7.37 10.05
N ASN A 109 -2.24 -7.71 10.59
CA ASN A 109 -2.05 -7.67 12.03
C ASN A 109 -2.10 -6.23 12.56
N ALA A 110 -1.46 -5.31 11.86
CA ALA A 110 -1.45 -3.90 12.26
C ALA A 110 -2.84 -3.28 12.18
N LEU A 111 -3.62 -3.64 11.16
CA LEU A 111 -4.94 -3.05 10.95
C LEU A 111 -6.03 -3.65 11.83
N LYS A 112 -5.78 -4.80 12.42
CA LYS A 112 -6.72 -5.40 13.38
C LYS A 112 -6.70 -4.70 14.72
N GLY A 113 -5.55 -4.16 15.06
CA GLY A 113 -5.35 -3.52 16.33
C GLY A 113 -6.02 -2.20 16.44
#